data_40deb3921b8341c71483ad67ac3b3dad
#
_entry.id   40deb3921b8341c71483ad67ac3b3dad
#
_cell.length_a   1.000
_cell.length_b   1.000
_cell.length_c   1.000
_cell.angle_alpha   90.00
_cell.angle_beta   90.00
_cell.angle_gamma   90.00
#
_symmetry.space_group_name_H-M   'P 1'
#
loop_
_entity.id
_entity.type
_entity.pdbx_description
1 polymer ?
#
loop_
_entity_poly.entity_id
_entity_poly.type
_entity_poly.pdbx_seq_one_letter_code
_entity_poly.pdbx_strand_id
1 'polypeptide(L)'
;MINRQSSIIILWASFLSVILLAGGCARHGVSPERPSRPPERKGVYHVVERHQTLYRICKTYGVDLKGVASLNGIPDPSKIETGQRIFIPGAKKVLKVEIYIDDVAAEQGEKSKIAYKQLDFIWPVEGKITDVFKEVENKKHQGLDISSPLGTPIKASNAGKVIYSNDGIKGYGNLIILRHSEEYVTVYAHNQVNLVEEGTWAEKGQIIGKVGQTGRASGPHLHFEIRKDNKPLNPFLFLK
;
A
#
# COMPACT_ATOMS: atom_id res chain seq x y z
N MET A 1 -11.83 62.21 8.02
CA MET A 1 -10.66 63.03 8.38
C MET A 1 -9.44 62.29 7.89
N ILE A 2 -8.93 62.64 6.71
CA ILE A 2 -7.79 63.58 6.51
C ILE A 2 -6.51 62.84 6.99
N ASN A 3 -5.43 62.60 6.25
CA ASN A 3 -4.92 63.09 4.97
C ASN A 3 -3.58 62.40 4.66
N ARG A 4 -3.30 62.23 3.38
CA ARG A 4 -2.14 62.74 2.61
C ARG A 4 -0.79 62.01 2.78
N GLN A 5 -0.31 61.46 1.67
CA GLN A 5 0.61 62.03 0.66
C GLN A 5 2.03 62.26 1.23
N SER A 6 3.11 62.02 0.57
CA SER A 6 3.49 62.29 -0.81
C SER A 6 4.81 61.61 -1.18
N SER A 7 4.92 61.25 -2.41
CA SER A 7 6.07 61.17 -3.30
C SER A 7 7.25 62.12 -3.00
N ILE A 8 8.47 61.75 -3.37
CA ILE A 8 9.40 62.62 -4.13
C ILE A 8 10.43 61.72 -4.85
N ILE A 9 10.49 61.92 -6.13
CA ILE A 9 11.50 61.59 -7.12
C ILE A 9 12.67 62.58 -6.95
N ILE A 10 13.91 62.20 -7.17
CA ILE A 10 14.90 63.05 -7.84
C ILE A 10 16.00 62.19 -8.47
N LEU A 11 16.14 62.34 -9.78
CA LEU A 11 17.32 62.07 -10.62
C LEU A 11 18.55 62.79 -10.11
N TRP A 12 19.73 62.27 -10.43
CA TRP A 12 20.75 63.02 -11.19
C TRP A 12 21.83 62.09 -11.76
N ALA A 13 22.09 62.30 -13.03
CA ALA A 13 23.17 61.73 -13.81
C ALA A 13 24.45 62.55 -13.65
N SER A 14 25.57 61.92 -13.85
CA SER A 14 26.66 62.48 -14.67
C SER A 14 27.95 61.63 -14.66
N PHE A 15 28.30 61.14 -15.84
CA PHE A 15 29.60 61.18 -16.49
C PHE A 15 30.91 61.10 -15.65
N LEU A 16 31.71 60.07 -15.94
CA LEU A 16 33.01 60.32 -16.56
C LEU A 16 33.68 59.06 -17.12
N SER A 17 34.09 59.18 -18.37
CA SER A 17 34.92 58.19 -19.06
C SER A 17 36.37 58.27 -18.61
N VAL A 18 37.10 57.17 -18.56
CA VAL A 18 38.53 57.08 -18.86
C VAL A 18 38.95 55.62 -19.13
N ILE A 19 39.21 55.32 -20.39
CA ILE A 19 40.40 54.77 -21.09
C ILE A 19 41.08 53.51 -20.53
N LEU A 20 41.02 52.49 -21.40
CA LEU A 20 41.95 51.39 -21.75
C LEU A 20 43.21 51.18 -20.91
N LEU A 21 43.37 49.92 -20.49
CA LEU A 21 44.64 49.21 -20.72
C LEU A 21 44.33 47.72 -20.97
N ALA A 22 44.85 47.22 -22.09
CA ALA A 22 44.78 45.87 -22.52
C ALA A 22 45.62 44.94 -21.63
N GLY A 23 45.01 43.96 -21.04
CA GLY A 23 45.66 42.82 -20.41
C GLY A 23 44.92 41.57 -20.79
N GLY A 24 45.39 40.89 -21.83
CA GLY A 24 44.84 39.62 -22.27
C GLY A 24 45.08 38.52 -21.23
N CYS A 25 44.06 38.20 -20.47
CA CYS A 25 43.99 36.93 -19.77
C CYS A 25 42.93 36.08 -20.49
N ALA A 26 43.40 35.09 -21.23
CA ALA A 26 42.56 34.05 -21.78
C ALA A 26 41.84 33.34 -20.61
N ARG A 27 40.63 33.77 -20.31
CA ARG A 27 39.72 33.00 -19.47
C ARG A 27 39.29 31.80 -20.29
N HIS A 28 39.84 30.62 -19.96
CA HIS A 28 39.25 29.36 -20.32
C HIS A 28 37.80 29.39 -19.80
N GLY A 29 36.86 29.59 -20.70
CA GLY A 29 35.44 29.46 -20.40
C GLY A 29 35.19 28.02 -20.08
N VAL A 30 35.08 27.70 -18.80
CA VAL A 30 34.44 26.44 -18.37
C VAL A 30 32.98 26.60 -18.75
N SER A 31 32.63 25.97 -19.87
CA SER A 31 31.24 25.84 -20.30
C SER A 31 30.48 25.19 -19.12
N PRO A 32 29.36 25.76 -18.66
CA PRO A 32 28.60 25.11 -17.61
C PRO A 32 28.18 23.74 -18.17
N GLU A 33 28.70 22.67 -17.57
CA GLU A 33 28.23 21.30 -17.84
C GLU A 33 26.73 21.31 -17.69
N ARG A 34 26.05 21.03 -18.80
CA ARG A 34 24.61 20.82 -18.80
C ARG A 34 24.34 19.65 -17.85
N PRO A 35 23.50 19.80 -16.79
CA PRO A 35 23.27 18.72 -15.84
C PRO A 35 22.92 17.45 -16.62
N SER A 36 23.68 16.40 -16.37
CA SER A 36 23.50 15.12 -17.04
C SER A 36 22.05 14.66 -16.85
N ARG A 37 21.39 14.40 -17.97
CA ARG A 37 20.01 13.88 -17.98
C ARG A 37 19.99 12.66 -17.05
N PRO A 38 19.08 12.56 -16.06
CA PRO A 38 18.99 11.39 -15.21
C PRO A 38 18.93 10.13 -16.10
N PRO A 39 19.59 9.04 -15.73
CA PRO A 39 19.60 7.84 -16.55
C PRO A 39 18.17 7.42 -16.86
N GLU A 40 17.89 7.21 -18.12
CA GLU A 40 16.56 6.81 -18.61
C GLU A 40 16.21 5.46 -17.96
N ARG A 41 15.27 5.47 -17.03
CA ARG A 41 14.86 4.27 -16.30
C ARG A 41 14.17 3.32 -17.26
N LYS A 42 14.81 2.21 -17.59
CA LYS A 42 14.21 1.16 -18.42
C LYS A 42 13.10 0.46 -17.62
N GLY A 43 11.89 0.46 -18.18
CA GLY A 43 10.72 -0.15 -17.54
C GLY A 43 9.43 0.30 -18.19
N VAL A 44 8.30 -0.15 -17.66
CA VAL A 44 6.95 0.24 -18.11
C VAL A 44 6.14 0.78 -16.96
N TYR A 45 5.11 1.55 -17.27
CA TYR A 45 4.09 1.93 -16.30
C TYR A 45 2.91 0.96 -16.40
N HIS A 46 2.61 0.27 -15.31
CA HIS A 46 1.40 -0.49 -15.14
C HIS A 46 0.31 0.41 -14.55
N VAL A 47 -0.87 0.41 -15.13
CA VAL A 47 -2.05 1.10 -14.57
C VAL A 47 -2.81 0.09 -13.72
N VAL A 48 -2.99 0.39 -12.45
CA VAL A 48 -3.70 -0.49 -11.52
C VAL A 48 -5.15 -0.61 -11.96
N GLU A 49 -5.59 -1.81 -12.26
CA GLU A 49 -6.97 -2.13 -12.53
C GLU A 49 -7.72 -2.47 -11.23
N ARG A 50 -9.04 -2.48 -11.30
CA ARG A 50 -9.90 -2.83 -10.17
C ARG A 50 -9.50 -4.21 -9.61
N HIS A 51 -9.39 -4.34 -8.28
CA HIS A 51 -9.01 -5.55 -7.55
C HIS A 51 -7.55 -6.03 -7.69
N GLN A 52 -6.70 -5.30 -8.40
CA GLN A 52 -5.27 -5.60 -8.39
C GLN A 52 -4.61 -5.15 -7.09
N THR A 53 -3.63 -5.92 -6.64
CA THR A 53 -2.75 -5.56 -5.52
C THR A 53 -1.33 -5.33 -6.01
N LEU A 54 -0.54 -4.50 -5.30
CA LEU A 54 0.86 -4.30 -5.66
C LEU A 54 1.63 -5.61 -5.64
N TYR A 55 1.31 -6.50 -4.71
CA TYR A 55 1.90 -7.83 -4.64
C TYR A 55 1.67 -8.62 -5.94
N ARG A 56 0.43 -8.67 -6.43
CA ARG A 56 0.10 -9.37 -7.67
C ARG A 56 0.79 -8.78 -8.88
N ILE A 57 0.80 -7.46 -8.98
CA ILE A 57 1.51 -6.75 -10.02
C ILE A 57 2.98 -7.18 -9.99
N CYS A 58 3.66 -7.05 -8.85
CA CYS A 58 5.07 -7.42 -8.70
C CYS A 58 5.34 -8.90 -9.03
N LYS A 59 4.48 -9.81 -8.56
CA LYS A 59 4.59 -11.25 -8.86
C LYS A 59 4.44 -11.55 -10.34
N THR A 60 3.47 -10.93 -11.02
CA THR A 60 3.26 -11.09 -12.47
C THR A 60 4.47 -10.63 -13.29
N TYR A 61 5.11 -9.56 -12.85
CA TYR A 61 6.30 -9.02 -13.53
C TYR A 61 7.61 -9.67 -13.05
N GLY A 62 7.59 -10.51 -12.01
CA GLY A 62 8.77 -11.13 -11.43
C GLY A 62 9.72 -10.13 -10.78
N VAL A 63 9.19 -9.06 -10.16
CA VAL A 63 9.96 -7.98 -9.54
C VAL A 63 9.75 -7.93 -8.03
N ASP A 64 10.74 -7.42 -7.30
CA ASP A 64 10.66 -7.29 -5.86
C ASP A 64 9.65 -6.21 -5.43
N LEU A 65 8.72 -6.58 -4.54
CA LEU A 65 7.66 -5.71 -4.04
C LEU A 65 8.20 -4.49 -3.30
N LYS A 66 9.21 -4.69 -2.42
CA LYS A 66 9.80 -3.61 -1.63
C LYS A 66 10.49 -2.59 -2.53
N GLY A 67 11.24 -3.08 -3.52
CA GLY A 67 11.91 -2.26 -4.52
C GLY A 67 10.92 -1.44 -5.35
N VAL A 68 9.84 -2.08 -5.84
CA VAL A 68 8.80 -1.38 -6.61
C VAL A 68 8.07 -0.35 -5.75
N ALA A 69 7.69 -0.70 -4.51
CA ALA A 69 7.03 0.24 -3.60
C ALA A 69 7.90 1.47 -3.32
N SER A 70 9.18 1.25 -2.98
CA SER A 70 10.15 2.34 -2.74
C SER A 70 10.35 3.20 -3.97
N LEU A 71 10.52 2.60 -5.15
CA LEU A 71 10.76 3.31 -6.41
C LEU A 71 9.59 4.20 -6.85
N ASN A 72 8.36 3.82 -6.46
CA ASN A 72 7.12 4.53 -6.76
C ASN A 72 6.65 5.44 -5.62
N GLY A 73 7.40 5.53 -4.52
CA GLY A 73 7.00 6.34 -3.37
C GLY A 73 5.72 5.82 -2.69
N ILE A 74 5.49 4.51 -2.70
CA ILE A 74 4.33 3.86 -2.09
C ILE A 74 4.70 3.47 -0.65
N PRO A 75 4.27 4.24 0.36
CA PRO A 75 4.63 3.96 1.75
C PRO A 75 3.94 2.73 2.32
N ASP A 76 2.76 2.40 1.78
CA ASP A 76 1.94 1.26 2.19
C ASP A 76 1.49 0.48 0.93
N PRO A 77 2.14 -0.65 0.61
CA PRO A 77 1.81 -1.47 -0.56
C PRO A 77 0.37 -1.99 -0.60
N SER A 78 -0.34 -1.97 0.54
CA SER A 78 -1.74 -2.38 0.61
C SER A 78 -2.72 -1.27 0.17
N LYS A 79 -2.21 -0.06 -0.07
CA LYS A 79 -3.02 1.15 -0.37
C LYS A 79 -2.81 1.70 -1.77
N ILE A 80 -2.69 0.83 -2.76
CA ILE A 80 -2.71 1.26 -4.15
C ILE A 80 -4.16 1.46 -4.62
N GLU A 81 -4.37 2.43 -5.52
CA GLU A 81 -5.69 2.81 -6.01
C GLU A 81 -5.88 2.41 -7.47
N THR A 82 -7.12 2.07 -7.84
CA THR A 82 -7.47 1.85 -9.25
C THR A 82 -7.17 3.10 -10.07
N GLY A 83 -6.50 2.93 -11.21
CA GLY A 83 -6.01 4.01 -12.05
C GLY A 83 -4.62 4.54 -11.68
N GLN A 84 -4.08 4.16 -10.52
CA GLN A 84 -2.72 4.53 -10.13
C GLN A 84 -1.70 3.95 -11.12
N ARG A 85 -0.72 4.77 -11.52
CA ARG A 85 0.38 4.34 -12.40
C ARG A 85 1.57 3.90 -11.56
N ILE A 86 1.99 2.65 -11.75
CA ILE A 86 3.12 2.06 -11.04
C ILE A 86 4.24 1.75 -12.04
N PHE A 87 5.41 2.34 -11.84
CA PHE A 87 6.58 2.05 -12.65
C PHE A 87 7.16 0.69 -12.28
N ILE A 88 7.30 -0.17 -13.27
CA ILE A 88 7.86 -1.52 -13.12
C ILE A 88 9.24 -1.56 -13.78
N PRO A 89 10.32 -1.59 -12.99
CA PRO A 89 11.67 -1.57 -13.52
C PRO A 89 11.99 -2.87 -14.30
N GLY A 90 12.72 -2.73 -15.40
CA GLY A 90 13.16 -3.86 -16.21
C GLY A 90 12.09 -4.51 -17.10
N ALA A 91 10.83 -4.19 -16.92
CA ALA A 91 9.75 -4.71 -17.74
C ALA A 91 9.83 -4.14 -19.17
N LYS A 92 9.64 -5.00 -20.17
CA LYS A 92 9.69 -4.64 -21.60
C LYS A 92 8.32 -4.30 -22.19
N LYS A 93 7.24 -4.78 -21.57
CA LYS A 93 5.85 -4.56 -21.99
C LYS A 93 4.92 -4.60 -20.79
N VAL A 94 3.75 -4.01 -20.93
CA VAL A 94 2.69 -4.14 -19.92
C VAL A 94 2.14 -5.56 -19.97
N LEU A 95 2.10 -6.24 -18.82
CA LEU A 95 1.54 -7.58 -18.68
C LEU A 95 0.12 -7.49 -18.15
N LYS A 96 -0.74 -8.41 -18.58
CA LYS A 96 -2.04 -8.61 -17.96
C LYS A 96 -1.81 -9.26 -16.60
N VAL A 97 -2.19 -8.57 -15.54
CA VAL A 97 -2.17 -9.12 -14.18
C VAL A 97 -3.48 -9.87 -13.99
N GLU A 98 -3.38 -11.18 -13.79
CA GLU A 98 -4.57 -12.00 -13.56
C GLU A 98 -5.23 -11.60 -12.25
N ILE A 99 -6.49 -11.22 -12.37
CA ILE A 99 -7.37 -10.97 -11.26
C ILE A 99 -8.02 -12.32 -10.98
N TYR A 100 -7.74 -12.91 -9.82
CA TYR A 100 -8.26 -14.24 -9.46
C TYR A 100 -9.76 -14.21 -9.16
N ILE A 101 -10.54 -13.75 -10.11
CA ILE A 101 -12.01 -13.74 -10.01
C ILE A 101 -12.59 -14.99 -10.68
N ASP A 102 -11.90 -15.56 -11.67
CA ASP A 102 -12.53 -16.46 -12.63
C ASP A 102 -12.33 -17.96 -12.38
N ASP A 103 -11.29 -18.38 -11.64
CA ASP A 103 -11.05 -19.80 -11.43
C ASP A 103 -12.06 -20.47 -10.49
N VAL A 104 -12.73 -19.69 -9.64
CA VAL A 104 -13.74 -20.22 -8.70
C VAL A 104 -15.15 -20.13 -9.26
N ALA A 105 -15.41 -19.21 -10.19
CA ALA A 105 -16.72 -19.02 -10.79
C ALA A 105 -17.07 -20.12 -11.84
N ALA A 106 -16.07 -20.71 -12.47
CA ALA A 106 -16.27 -21.70 -13.52
C ALA A 106 -16.60 -23.10 -12.97
N GLU A 107 -16.06 -23.47 -11.79
CA GLU A 107 -16.32 -24.80 -11.18
C GLU A 107 -17.50 -24.83 -10.21
N GLN A 108 -17.99 -23.68 -9.74
CA GLN A 108 -19.04 -23.59 -8.73
C GLN A 108 -20.19 -22.65 -9.10
N GLY A 109 -20.61 -22.69 -10.35
CA GLY A 109 -21.57 -21.74 -10.98
C GLY A 109 -22.94 -21.58 -10.31
N GLU A 110 -23.32 -22.32 -9.28
CA GLU A 110 -24.58 -22.15 -8.56
C GLU A 110 -24.42 -21.79 -7.08
N LYS A 111 -23.32 -22.19 -6.42
CA LYS A 111 -23.13 -21.90 -4.99
C LYS A 111 -22.69 -20.46 -4.72
N SER A 112 -22.04 -19.76 -5.68
CA SER A 112 -21.52 -18.42 -5.48
C SER A 112 -22.59 -17.33 -5.48
N LYS A 113 -23.69 -17.50 -6.20
CA LYS A 113 -24.77 -16.48 -6.27
C LYS A 113 -25.59 -16.33 -4.99
N ILE A 114 -25.57 -17.32 -4.09
CA ILE A 114 -26.34 -17.32 -2.84
C ILE A 114 -25.51 -16.78 -1.66
N ALA A 115 -24.18 -16.87 -1.71
CA ALA A 115 -23.30 -16.53 -0.59
C ALA A 115 -23.08 -15.00 -0.38
N TYR A 116 -23.34 -14.17 -1.37
CA TYR A 116 -23.03 -12.73 -1.28
C TYR A 116 -24.07 -11.88 -0.55
N LYS A 117 -25.21 -12.45 -0.17
CA LYS A 117 -26.32 -11.68 0.41
C LYS A 117 -26.14 -11.37 1.90
N GLN A 118 -25.21 -12.06 2.60
CA GLN A 118 -24.95 -11.82 4.02
C GLN A 118 -23.56 -12.35 4.39
N LEU A 119 -22.52 -11.50 4.30
CA LEU A 119 -21.21 -11.83 4.82
C LEU A 119 -21.31 -11.92 6.35
N ASP A 120 -21.21 -13.15 6.85
CA ASP A 120 -21.32 -13.47 8.26
C ASP A 120 -19.93 -13.85 8.79
N PHE A 121 -19.20 -12.87 9.30
CA PHE A 121 -17.85 -13.04 9.82
C PHE A 121 -17.89 -13.51 11.27
N ILE A 122 -17.15 -14.59 11.57
CA ILE A 122 -16.92 -15.04 12.95
C ILE A 122 -15.67 -14.38 13.52
N TRP A 123 -15.58 -14.34 14.84
CA TRP A 123 -14.36 -13.90 15.52
C TRP A 123 -13.17 -14.77 15.13
N PRO A 124 -12.04 -14.17 14.67
CA PRO A 124 -10.87 -14.91 14.19
C PRO A 124 -10.08 -15.56 15.31
N VAL A 125 -10.17 -15.04 16.51
CA VAL A 125 -9.50 -15.55 17.71
C VAL A 125 -10.28 -15.11 18.96
N GLU A 126 -10.21 -15.90 20.01
CA GLU A 126 -10.69 -15.54 21.32
C GLU A 126 -9.61 -14.72 22.05
N GLY A 127 -9.99 -13.58 22.66
CA GLY A 127 -9.04 -12.74 23.34
C GLY A 127 -9.63 -11.43 23.83
N LYS A 128 -8.78 -10.61 24.45
CA LYS A 128 -9.17 -9.27 24.93
C LYS A 128 -8.91 -8.23 23.85
N ILE A 129 -9.90 -7.40 23.53
CA ILE A 129 -9.71 -6.25 22.64
C ILE A 129 -8.82 -5.22 23.34
N THR A 130 -7.69 -4.90 22.75
CA THR A 130 -6.70 -3.95 23.27
C THR A 130 -6.67 -2.65 22.50
N ASP A 131 -7.00 -2.67 21.21
CA ASP A 131 -7.25 -1.47 20.44
C ASP A 131 -8.39 -1.69 19.42
N VAL A 132 -9.12 -0.61 19.12
CA VAL A 132 -10.31 -0.62 18.27
C VAL A 132 -10.07 0.16 17.00
N PHE A 133 -10.91 -0.09 15.99
CA PHE A 133 -10.93 0.70 14.75
C PHE A 133 -11.12 2.20 15.06
N LYS A 134 -10.26 3.05 14.46
CA LYS A 134 -10.28 4.51 14.63
C LYS A 134 -10.05 5.19 13.29
N GLU A 135 -10.96 6.07 12.94
CA GLU A 135 -10.89 6.90 11.73
C GLU A 135 -10.81 8.40 12.08
N VAL A 136 -9.97 8.76 13.06
CA VAL A 136 -9.80 10.15 13.49
C VAL A 136 -8.51 10.71 12.89
N GLU A 137 -8.52 12.02 12.53
CA GLU A 137 -7.48 12.70 11.74
C GLU A 137 -6.02 12.43 12.13
N ASN A 138 -5.73 12.17 13.41
CA ASN A 138 -4.35 11.97 13.89
C ASN A 138 -4.08 10.60 14.53
N LYS A 139 -5.05 9.69 14.56
CA LYS A 139 -4.89 8.34 15.14
C LYS A 139 -5.68 7.33 14.32
N LYS A 140 -5.09 6.88 13.21
CA LYS A 140 -5.73 5.85 12.37
C LYS A 140 -5.30 4.48 12.84
N HIS A 141 -6.26 3.68 13.32
CA HIS A 141 -6.11 2.25 13.53
C HIS A 141 -7.12 1.53 12.62
N GLN A 142 -6.60 0.74 11.68
CA GLN A 142 -7.40 0.23 10.55
C GLN A 142 -8.14 -1.08 10.85
N GLY A 143 -8.06 -1.58 12.08
CA GLY A 143 -8.63 -2.85 12.48
C GLY A 143 -8.94 -2.95 13.96
N LEU A 144 -8.94 -4.19 14.45
CA LEU A 144 -9.01 -4.54 15.86
C LEU A 144 -7.72 -5.24 16.28
N ASP A 145 -7.19 -4.88 17.43
CA ASP A 145 -6.13 -5.64 18.08
C ASP A 145 -6.73 -6.53 19.16
N ILE A 146 -6.56 -7.84 18.99
CA ILE A 146 -7.10 -8.87 19.89
C ILE A 146 -5.94 -9.56 20.58
N SER A 147 -5.66 -9.16 21.84
CA SER A 147 -4.63 -9.80 22.66
C SER A 147 -5.02 -11.22 23.01
N SER A 148 -4.12 -12.15 22.71
CA SER A 148 -4.28 -13.57 22.98
C SER A 148 -2.90 -14.19 23.20
N PRO A 149 -2.76 -15.30 23.93
CA PRO A 149 -1.48 -15.97 24.12
C PRO A 149 -0.77 -16.29 22.82
N LEU A 150 0.57 -16.20 22.83
CA LEU A 150 1.41 -16.58 21.69
C LEU A 150 1.09 -18.01 21.25
N GLY A 151 0.92 -18.24 19.96
CA GLY A 151 0.60 -19.54 19.40
C GLY A 151 -0.89 -19.92 19.40
N THR A 152 -1.78 -19.07 19.92
CA THR A 152 -3.24 -19.30 19.85
C THR A 152 -3.66 -19.42 18.38
N PRO A 153 -4.47 -20.43 18.02
CA PRO A 153 -4.95 -20.63 16.64
C PRO A 153 -5.77 -19.43 16.15
N ILE A 154 -5.47 -18.96 14.95
CA ILE A 154 -6.23 -17.95 14.22
C ILE A 154 -7.11 -18.66 13.21
N LYS A 155 -8.41 -18.36 13.23
CA LYS A 155 -9.41 -18.92 12.32
C LYS A 155 -9.74 -17.94 11.19
N ALA A 156 -9.99 -18.45 9.99
CA ALA A 156 -10.58 -17.68 8.92
C ALA A 156 -11.97 -17.18 9.34
N SER A 157 -12.17 -15.87 9.37
CA SER A 157 -13.45 -15.27 9.80
C SER A 157 -14.60 -15.60 8.85
N ASN A 158 -14.31 -15.84 7.59
CA ASN A 158 -15.22 -16.39 6.60
C ASN A 158 -14.45 -17.20 5.57
N ALA A 159 -15.15 -18.02 4.78
CA ALA A 159 -14.53 -18.75 3.68
C ALA A 159 -13.98 -17.76 2.64
N GLY A 160 -12.81 -18.08 2.07
CA GLY A 160 -12.19 -17.19 1.09
C GLY A 160 -10.89 -17.72 0.51
N LYS A 161 -10.46 -17.09 -0.56
CA LYS A 161 -9.17 -17.38 -1.20
C LYS A 161 -8.05 -16.63 -0.50
N VAL A 162 -6.97 -17.32 -0.18
CA VAL A 162 -5.73 -16.70 0.33
C VAL A 162 -5.10 -15.93 -0.81
N ILE A 163 -5.13 -14.62 -0.75
CA ILE A 163 -4.53 -13.74 -1.77
C ILE A 163 -3.16 -13.21 -1.36
N TYR A 164 -2.79 -13.44 -0.12
CA TYR A 164 -1.46 -13.12 0.42
C TYR A 164 -1.17 -13.97 1.66
N SER A 165 0.05 -14.51 1.76
CA SER A 165 0.54 -15.22 2.94
C SER A 165 2.07 -15.09 3.01
N ASN A 166 2.57 -14.00 3.63
CA ASN A 166 4.00 -13.67 3.70
C ASN A 166 4.25 -12.56 4.74
N ASP A 167 5.55 -12.14 4.90
CA ASP A 167 6.00 -11.07 5.80
C ASP A 167 6.43 -9.78 5.06
N GLY A 168 6.23 -9.71 3.75
CA GLY A 168 6.75 -8.65 2.87
C GLY A 168 6.17 -7.25 3.12
N ILE A 169 5.06 -7.09 3.86
CA ILE A 169 4.42 -5.79 4.10
C ILE A 169 4.92 -5.19 5.40
N LYS A 170 5.63 -4.04 5.28
CA LYS A 170 6.25 -3.36 6.43
C LYS A 170 5.24 -3.05 7.53
N GLY A 171 5.53 -3.48 8.73
CA GLY A 171 4.72 -3.21 9.92
C GLY A 171 3.79 -4.35 10.29
N TYR A 172 3.26 -5.10 9.34
CA TYR A 172 2.30 -6.18 9.61
C TYR A 172 2.95 -7.49 10.09
N GLY A 173 4.26 -7.68 9.84
CA GLY A 173 4.93 -8.95 10.11
C GLY A 173 4.36 -10.07 9.25
N ASN A 174 4.29 -11.29 9.78
CA ASN A 174 3.64 -12.40 9.10
C ASN A 174 2.15 -12.08 8.94
N LEU A 175 1.69 -12.09 7.70
CA LEU A 175 0.39 -11.56 7.29
C LEU A 175 -0.33 -12.55 6.39
N ILE A 176 -1.62 -12.73 6.64
CA ILE A 176 -2.53 -13.45 5.74
C ILE A 176 -3.61 -12.47 5.30
N ILE A 177 -3.97 -12.51 4.01
CA ILE A 177 -5.13 -11.80 3.48
C ILE A 177 -6.03 -12.80 2.77
N LEU A 178 -7.29 -12.87 3.20
CA LEU A 178 -8.33 -13.67 2.55
C LEU A 178 -9.27 -12.77 1.75
N ARG A 179 -9.58 -13.17 0.54
CA ARG A 179 -10.63 -12.57 -0.28
C ARG A 179 -11.90 -13.43 -0.19
N HIS A 180 -12.99 -12.81 0.26
CA HIS A 180 -14.29 -13.47 0.44
C HIS A 180 -15.26 -13.22 -0.71
N SER A 181 -15.10 -12.04 -1.36
CA SER A 181 -15.87 -11.63 -2.54
C SER A 181 -15.03 -10.62 -3.33
N GLU A 182 -15.58 -10.10 -4.41
CA GLU A 182 -14.90 -9.05 -5.19
C GLU A 182 -14.59 -7.80 -4.37
N GLU A 183 -15.44 -7.48 -3.39
CA GLU A 183 -15.35 -6.24 -2.62
C GLU A 183 -14.69 -6.43 -1.25
N TYR A 184 -14.78 -7.62 -0.64
CA TYR A 184 -14.40 -7.83 0.75
C TYR A 184 -13.15 -8.68 0.91
N VAL A 185 -12.26 -8.21 1.77
CA VAL A 185 -11.09 -8.96 2.24
C VAL A 185 -10.96 -8.85 3.75
N THR A 186 -10.34 -9.88 4.36
CA THR A 186 -9.89 -9.83 5.76
C THR A 186 -8.37 -9.92 5.84
N VAL A 187 -7.81 -9.27 6.83
CA VAL A 187 -6.38 -9.15 7.09
C VAL A 187 -6.09 -9.73 8.47
N TYR A 188 -5.09 -10.60 8.57
CA TYR A 188 -4.64 -11.24 9.80
C TYR A 188 -3.15 -11.02 9.95
N ALA A 189 -2.74 -10.14 10.85
CA ALA A 189 -1.35 -9.70 10.97
C ALA A 189 -0.74 -10.01 12.32
N HIS A 190 0.60 -9.83 12.39
CA HIS A 190 1.46 -10.13 13.52
C HIS A 190 1.52 -11.62 13.86
N ASN A 191 1.18 -12.49 12.89
CA ASN A 191 1.15 -13.92 13.08
C ASN A 191 2.55 -14.45 13.49
N GLN A 192 2.56 -15.47 14.33
CA GLN A 192 3.76 -16.25 14.61
C GLN A 192 4.15 -17.05 13.36
N VAL A 193 3.16 -17.68 12.75
CA VAL A 193 3.30 -18.50 11.55
C VAL A 193 1.99 -18.47 10.76
N ASN A 194 2.12 -18.44 9.44
CA ASN A 194 1.03 -18.65 8.50
C ASN A 194 0.96 -20.14 8.17
N LEU A 195 -0.22 -20.74 8.24
CA LEU A 195 -0.47 -22.18 8.00
C LEU A 195 -1.17 -22.43 6.67
N VAL A 196 -1.38 -21.39 5.88
CA VAL A 196 -2.00 -21.45 4.55
C VAL A 196 -1.11 -20.76 3.53
N GLU A 197 -1.14 -21.25 2.30
CA GLU A 197 -0.36 -20.72 1.20
C GLU A 197 -1.21 -19.83 0.30
N GLU A 198 -0.57 -18.86 -0.33
CA GLU A 198 -1.22 -18.01 -1.31
C GLU A 198 -1.76 -18.83 -2.49
N GLY A 199 -2.99 -18.51 -2.91
CA GLY A 199 -3.71 -19.21 -3.98
C GLY A 199 -4.63 -20.31 -3.47
N THR A 200 -4.45 -20.79 -2.22
CA THR A 200 -5.33 -21.83 -1.64
C THR A 200 -6.66 -21.24 -1.17
N TRP A 201 -7.62 -22.13 -0.93
CA TRP A 201 -8.92 -21.79 -0.35
C TRP A 201 -8.92 -22.10 1.14
N ALA A 202 -9.46 -21.20 1.94
CA ALA A 202 -9.69 -21.41 3.36
C ALA A 202 -11.20 -21.44 3.65
N GLU A 203 -11.65 -22.45 4.39
CA GLU A 203 -13.03 -22.53 4.84
C GLU A 203 -13.27 -21.64 6.07
N LYS A 204 -14.50 -21.18 6.26
CA LYS A 204 -14.90 -20.43 7.46
C LYS A 204 -14.59 -21.26 8.72
N GLY A 205 -13.85 -20.67 9.67
CA GLY A 205 -13.44 -21.35 10.90
C GLY A 205 -12.19 -22.23 10.74
N GLN A 206 -11.66 -22.41 9.55
CA GLN A 206 -10.39 -23.12 9.35
C GLN A 206 -9.25 -22.40 10.05
N ILE A 207 -8.35 -23.13 10.72
CA ILE A 207 -7.13 -22.56 11.30
C ILE A 207 -6.18 -22.19 10.16
N ILE A 208 -5.84 -20.91 10.07
CA ILE A 208 -5.02 -20.34 9.01
C ILE A 208 -3.66 -19.84 9.49
N GLY A 209 -3.48 -19.65 10.80
CA GLY A 209 -2.26 -19.17 11.40
C GLY A 209 -2.27 -19.29 12.91
N LYS A 210 -1.27 -18.73 13.56
CA LYS A 210 -1.15 -18.64 15.02
C LYS A 210 -0.81 -17.21 15.45
N VAL A 211 -1.40 -16.77 16.56
CA VAL A 211 -1.11 -15.47 17.16
C VAL A 211 0.38 -15.32 17.44
N GLY A 212 0.93 -14.21 17.05
CA GLY A 212 2.33 -13.88 17.19
C GLY A 212 2.58 -12.50 17.76
N GLN A 213 3.80 -12.03 17.49
CA GLN A 213 4.29 -10.69 17.84
C GLN A 213 5.26 -10.21 16.76
N THR A 214 5.03 -10.57 15.50
CA THR A 214 5.92 -10.19 14.39
C THR A 214 5.61 -8.77 13.89
N GLY A 215 6.54 -8.16 13.16
CA GLY A 215 6.37 -6.81 12.65
C GLY A 215 6.44 -5.73 13.73
N ARG A 216 5.47 -4.82 13.77
CA ARG A 216 5.41 -3.70 14.74
C ARG A 216 4.52 -3.99 15.95
N ALA A 217 4.39 -5.23 16.33
CA ALA A 217 3.60 -5.61 17.48
C ALA A 217 4.31 -5.25 18.81
N SER A 218 3.61 -4.63 19.74
CA SER A 218 4.10 -4.30 21.09
C SER A 218 4.03 -5.48 22.06
N GLY A 219 3.23 -6.50 21.75
CA GLY A 219 3.02 -7.72 22.53
C GLY A 219 2.24 -8.75 21.71
N PRO A 220 2.00 -9.97 22.23
CA PRO A 220 1.24 -10.98 21.52
C PRO A 220 -0.20 -10.54 21.29
N HIS A 221 -0.60 -10.39 20.02
CA HIS A 221 -1.96 -10.09 19.60
C HIS A 221 -2.17 -10.44 18.13
N LEU A 222 -3.42 -10.57 17.73
CA LEU A 222 -3.85 -10.55 16.34
C LEU A 222 -4.30 -9.13 15.99
N HIS A 223 -3.70 -8.52 14.96
CA HIS A 223 -4.29 -7.37 14.29
C HIS A 223 -5.21 -7.87 13.19
N PHE A 224 -6.50 -7.54 13.28
CA PHE A 224 -7.54 -8.02 12.37
C PHE A 224 -8.26 -6.88 11.68
N GLU A 225 -8.37 -6.95 10.34
CA GLU A 225 -9.11 -5.96 9.58
C GLU A 225 -10.16 -6.61 8.68
N ILE A 226 -11.25 -5.86 8.45
CA ILE A 226 -12.19 -6.10 7.35
C ILE A 226 -12.11 -4.91 6.43
N ARG A 227 -11.92 -5.15 5.14
CA ARG A 227 -11.85 -4.09 4.12
C ARG A 227 -12.89 -4.34 3.02
N LYS A 228 -13.51 -3.26 2.56
CA LYS A 228 -14.35 -3.24 1.36
C LYS A 228 -13.72 -2.30 0.34
N ASP A 229 -13.49 -2.76 -0.89
CA ASP A 229 -12.83 -1.98 -1.94
C ASP A 229 -11.53 -1.30 -1.46
N ASN A 230 -10.70 -2.05 -0.74
CA ASN A 230 -9.45 -1.61 -0.08
C ASN A 230 -9.63 -0.58 1.06
N LYS A 231 -10.84 -0.15 1.38
CA LYS A 231 -11.12 0.76 2.50
C LYS A 231 -11.34 -0.05 3.77
N PRO A 232 -10.62 0.21 4.86
CA PRO A 232 -10.83 -0.46 6.12
C PRO A 232 -12.20 -0.07 6.70
N LEU A 233 -12.89 -1.04 7.26
CA LEU A 233 -14.18 -0.90 7.92
C LEU A 233 -14.05 -1.28 9.39
N ASN A 234 -14.96 -0.76 10.23
CA ASN A 234 -15.02 -1.17 11.62
C ASN A 234 -15.46 -2.64 11.73
N PRO A 235 -14.58 -3.59 12.15
CA PRO A 235 -14.91 -5.00 12.17
C PRO A 235 -16.07 -5.36 13.11
N PHE A 236 -16.31 -4.57 14.16
CA PHE A 236 -17.45 -4.80 15.08
C PHE A 236 -18.81 -4.79 14.39
N LEU A 237 -18.93 -4.15 13.22
CA LEU A 237 -20.18 -4.11 12.49
C LEU A 237 -20.49 -5.40 11.74
N PHE A 238 -19.50 -6.32 11.66
CA PHE A 238 -19.56 -7.52 10.82
C PHE A 238 -19.38 -8.81 11.63
N LEU A 239 -18.66 -8.74 12.76
CA LEU A 239 -18.35 -9.90 13.60
C LEU A 239 -19.57 -10.33 14.43
N LYS A 240 -19.80 -11.65 14.48
CA LYS A 240 -20.86 -12.30 15.25
C LYS A 240 -20.29 -13.40 16.14
#